data_7c428035142f3fcef1b702e4944fec3f
#
_entry.id   7c428035142f3fcef1b702e4944fec3f
#
_cell.length_a   1.000
_cell.length_b   1.000
_cell.length_c   1.000
_cell.angle_alpha   90.00
_cell.angle_beta   90.00
_cell.angle_gamma   90.00
#
_symmetry.space_group_name_H-M   'P 1'
#
loop_
_entity.id
_entity.type
_entity.pdbx_description
1 polymer ?
#
loop_
_entity_poly.entity_id
_entity_poly.type
_entity_poly.pdbx_seq_one_letter_code
_entity_poly.pdbx_strand_id
1 'polypeptide(L)'
;MLAYIFWHRPYPEIPAASYETALIAFHQRLVEAAPPGFQGSAAYRISPTPWLGDREGYEDWYLVDASWALDPLNRWAVAGPMETAHAAVAGLMEIGAGGLYTLVWGEPTSPPRSAAAWLTRPRGIRYEPVLAELRERLGGPLVCWRRQMVLGPAPEFALVGPPSLDPIPPPGWQTRRVERICLWPTA
;
A
#
# COMPACT_ATOMS: atom_id res chain seq x y z
N MET A 1 10.83 -6.51 -7.57
CA MET A 1 10.40 -5.49 -6.57
C MET A 1 9.19 -6.00 -5.82
N LEU A 2 9.17 -5.82 -4.51
CA LEU A 2 8.03 -6.07 -3.64
C LEU A 2 7.56 -4.76 -3.00
N ALA A 3 6.30 -4.72 -2.62
CA ALA A 3 5.75 -3.69 -1.75
C ALA A 3 5.16 -4.36 -0.51
N TYR A 4 5.64 -4.00 0.68
CA TYR A 4 4.91 -4.23 1.90
C TYR A 4 3.93 -3.08 2.05
N ILE A 5 2.64 -3.39 2.00
CA ILE A 5 1.57 -2.39 2.10
C ILE A 5 0.95 -2.55 3.48
N PHE A 6 0.88 -1.44 4.21
CA PHE A 6 0.33 -1.42 5.55
C PHE A 6 -0.83 -0.44 5.62
N TRP A 7 -2.03 -0.96 5.88
CA TRP A 7 -3.23 -0.17 6.12
C TRP A 7 -3.42 0.04 7.60
N HIS A 8 -3.71 1.27 8.01
CA HIS A 8 -3.87 1.58 9.41
C HIS A 8 -4.81 2.78 9.63
N ARG A 9 -5.24 2.91 10.87
CA ARG A 9 -6.11 4.00 11.30
C ARG A 9 -5.74 4.39 12.73
N PRO A 10 -5.68 5.71 13.04
CA PRO A 10 -5.47 6.17 14.41
C PRO A 10 -6.72 5.95 15.26
N TYR A 11 -6.53 6.06 16.58
CA TYR A 11 -7.65 6.17 17.51
C TYR A 11 -8.54 7.36 17.17
N PRO A 12 -9.87 7.27 17.41
CA PRO A 12 -10.83 8.30 17.00
C PRO A 12 -10.56 9.70 17.58
N GLU A 13 -9.97 9.77 18.78
CA GLU A 13 -9.61 11.01 19.46
C GLU A 13 -8.36 11.71 18.93
N ILE A 14 -7.58 11.03 18.09
CA ILE A 14 -6.34 11.60 17.53
C ILE A 14 -6.68 12.49 16.34
N PRO A 15 -6.33 13.80 16.37
CA PRO A 15 -6.53 14.68 15.22
C PRO A 15 -5.73 14.21 14.00
N ALA A 16 -6.37 14.20 12.83
CA ALA A 16 -5.74 13.78 11.57
C ALA A 16 -4.40 14.50 11.31
N ALA A 17 -4.35 15.83 11.53
CA ALA A 17 -3.13 16.61 11.32
C ALA A 17 -1.97 16.16 12.22
N SER A 18 -2.23 15.79 13.48
CA SER A 18 -1.21 15.29 14.40
C SER A 18 -0.70 13.92 13.96
N TYR A 19 -1.61 13.05 13.53
CA TYR A 19 -1.25 11.73 13.02
C TYR A 19 -0.41 11.81 11.74
N GLU A 20 -0.84 12.62 10.78
CA GLU A 20 -0.14 12.82 9.52
C GLU A 20 1.26 13.41 9.72
N THR A 21 1.40 14.35 10.65
CA THR A 21 2.72 14.91 11.00
C THR A 21 3.67 13.82 11.50
N ALA A 22 3.21 12.95 12.41
CA ALA A 22 4.01 11.84 12.92
C ALA A 22 4.33 10.81 11.82
N LEU A 23 3.35 10.51 10.96
CA LEU A 23 3.51 9.56 9.85
C LEU A 23 4.54 10.07 8.83
N ILE A 24 4.45 11.31 8.41
CA ILE A 24 5.41 11.95 7.49
C ILE A 24 6.82 11.94 8.10
N ALA A 25 6.96 12.29 9.36
CA ALA A 25 8.25 12.28 10.06
C ALA A 25 8.86 10.86 10.11
N PHE A 26 8.04 9.82 10.28
CA PHE A 26 8.49 8.44 10.22
C PHE A 26 9.02 8.08 8.84
N HIS A 27 8.27 8.37 7.77
CA HIS A 27 8.69 8.08 6.39
C HIS A 27 9.97 8.85 6.01
N GLN A 28 10.09 10.12 6.41
CA GLN A 28 11.29 10.92 6.21
C GLN A 28 12.51 10.25 6.85
N ARG A 29 12.40 9.84 8.10
CA ARG A 29 13.48 9.14 8.82
C ARG A 29 13.83 7.81 8.16
N LEU A 30 12.84 7.08 7.65
CA LEU A 30 13.07 5.81 6.97
C LEU A 30 13.88 5.99 5.68
N VAL A 31 13.58 7.03 4.89
CA VAL A 31 14.34 7.36 3.68
C VAL A 31 15.77 7.79 4.03
N GLU A 32 15.94 8.63 5.06
CA GLU A 32 17.26 9.04 5.55
C GLU A 32 18.10 7.85 6.03
N ALA A 33 17.47 6.90 6.72
CA ALA A 33 18.12 5.70 7.25
C ALA A 33 18.49 4.68 6.15
N ALA A 34 17.69 4.58 5.10
CA ALA A 34 17.89 3.70 3.94
C ALA A 34 18.31 2.27 4.30
N PRO A 35 17.45 1.46 4.95
CA PRO A 35 17.80 0.08 5.30
C PRO A 35 18.23 -0.74 4.08
N PRO A 36 19.08 -1.77 4.25
CA PRO A 36 19.50 -2.61 3.13
C PRO A 36 18.32 -3.20 2.35
N GLY A 37 18.32 -3.00 1.03
CA GLY A 37 17.27 -3.46 0.12
C GLY A 37 16.00 -2.59 0.09
N PHE A 38 15.95 -1.51 0.86
CA PHE A 38 14.87 -0.52 0.80
C PHE A 38 15.02 0.34 -0.46
N GLN A 39 13.91 0.52 -1.19
CA GLN A 39 13.87 1.26 -2.46
C GLN A 39 13.08 2.57 -2.36
N GLY A 40 12.30 2.73 -1.31
CA GLY A 40 11.50 3.91 -1.08
C GLY A 40 10.21 3.62 -0.31
N SER A 41 9.52 4.67 0.09
CA SER A 41 8.21 4.55 0.73
C SER A 41 7.28 5.66 0.31
N ALA A 42 5.98 5.39 0.39
CA ALA A 42 4.94 6.39 0.20
C ALA A 42 3.86 6.23 1.26
N ALA A 43 3.22 7.33 1.63
CA ALA A 43 2.08 7.34 2.54
C ALA A 43 0.90 8.06 1.91
N TYR A 44 -0.28 7.50 2.09
CA TYR A 44 -1.52 8.05 1.55
C TYR A 44 -2.61 8.10 2.61
N ARG A 45 -3.40 9.17 2.60
CA ARG A 45 -4.74 9.15 3.19
C ARG A 45 -5.67 8.50 2.18
N ILE A 46 -6.50 7.56 2.64
CA ILE A 46 -7.37 6.76 1.79
C ILE A 46 -8.83 6.86 2.20
N SER A 47 -9.71 6.78 1.19
CA SER A 47 -11.15 6.65 1.41
C SER A 47 -11.48 5.33 2.14
N PRO A 48 -12.70 5.21 2.74
CA PRO A 48 -13.08 4.05 3.54
C PRO A 48 -12.85 2.70 2.87
N THR A 49 -12.33 1.74 3.63
CA THR A 49 -12.08 0.36 3.15
C THR A 49 -12.63 -0.68 4.15
N PRO A 50 -13.10 -1.84 3.67
CA PRO A 50 -13.63 -2.90 4.55
C PRO A 50 -12.60 -3.42 5.56
N TRP A 51 -11.33 -3.50 5.19
CA TRP A 51 -10.25 -3.97 6.08
C TRP A 51 -9.83 -2.96 7.15
N LEU A 52 -10.37 -1.74 7.10
CA LEU A 52 -10.29 -0.72 8.15
C LEU A 52 -11.66 -0.42 8.77
N GLY A 53 -12.64 -1.35 8.65
CA GLY A 53 -13.99 -1.20 9.21
C GLY A 53 -14.83 -0.14 8.50
N ASP A 54 -14.72 -0.02 7.19
CA ASP A 54 -15.41 0.95 6.34
C ASP A 54 -15.28 2.41 6.81
N ARG A 55 -14.08 2.75 7.32
CA ARG A 55 -13.69 4.10 7.73
C ARG A 55 -12.49 4.57 6.91
N GLU A 56 -12.31 5.88 6.85
CA GLU A 56 -11.09 6.50 6.34
C GLU A 56 -9.87 6.03 7.15
N GLY A 57 -8.73 5.98 6.50
CA GLY A 57 -7.48 5.58 7.12
C GLY A 57 -6.29 5.97 6.26
N TYR A 58 -5.23 5.24 6.45
CA TYR A 58 -3.95 5.47 5.79
C TYR A 58 -3.44 4.18 5.16
N GLU A 59 -2.59 4.34 4.16
CA GLU A 59 -1.99 3.25 3.41
C GLU A 59 -0.53 3.61 3.17
N ASP A 60 0.37 2.88 3.81
CA ASP A 60 1.80 3.02 3.64
C ASP A 60 2.33 1.96 2.68
N TRP A 61 3.21 2.37 1.80
CA TRP A 61 3.90 1.51 0.87
C TRP A 61 5.39 1.53 1.15
N TYR A 62 5.96 0.37 1.42
CA TYR A 62 7.39 0.19 1.61
C TYR A 62 7.91 -0.66 0.46
N LEU A 63 8.63 -0.03 -0.46
CA LEU A 63 9.20 -0.69 -1.63
C LEU A 63 10.53 -1.32 -1.27
N VAL A 64 10.69 -2.60 -1.60
CA VAL A 64 11.90 -3.37 -1.31
C VAL A 64 12.30 -4.23 -2.50
N ASP A 65 13.58 -4.57 -2.60
CA ASP A 65 14.12 -5.41 -3.67
C ASP A 65 13.48 -6.79 -3.70
N ALA A 66 13.50 -7.45 -2.54
CA ALA A 66 12.99 -8.81 -2.37
C ALA A 66 12.62 -9.07 -0.90
N SER A 67 12.11 -10.25 -0.60
CA SER A 67 11.62 -10.62 0.74
C SER A 67 12.71 -10.57 1.83
N TRP A 68 13.98 -10.80 1.48
CA TRP A 68 15.08 -10.69 2.45
C TRP A 68 15.23 -9.29 3.07
N ALA A 69 14.79 -8.25 2.35
CA ALA A 69 14.87 -6.87 2.81
C ALA A 69 13.82 -6.51 3.88
N LEU A 70 12.83 -7.37 4.10
CA LEU A 70 11.82 -7.18 5.14
C LEU A 70 12.41 -7.26 6.56
N ASP A 71 13.39 -8.14 6.79
CA ASP A 71 14.07 -8.26 8.10
C ASP A 71 14.86 -6.99 8.45
N PRO A 72 15.74 -6.44 7.58
CA PRO A 72 16.36 -5.15 7.81
C PRO A 72 15.35 -4.03 8.00
N LEU A 73 14.33 -3.94 7.14
CA LEU A 73 13.29 -2.92 7.24
C LEU A 73 12.60 -2.96 8.61
N ASN A 74 12.13 -4.14 9.04
CA ASN A 74 11.48 -4.29 10.33
C ASN A 74 12.42 -3.97 11.50
N ARG A 75 13.65 -4.48 11.45
CA ARG A 75 14.64 -4.22 12.51
C ARG A 75 14.94 -2.73 12.67
N TRP A 76 15.06 -2.01 11.57
CA TRP A 76 15.35 -0.58 11.61
C TRP A 76 14.14 0.24 12.04
N ALA A 77 12.91 -0.18 11.69
CA ALA A 77 11.69 0.48 12.14
C ALA A 77 11.49 0.36 13.65
N VAL A 78 11.71 -0.84 14.24
CA VAL A 78 11.37 -1.11 15.65
C VAL A 78 12.54 -1.00 16.62
N ALA A 79 13.76 -0.81 16.13
CA ALA A 79 14.96 -0.67 16.95
C ALA A 79 15.96 0.30 16.30
N GLY A 80 16.85 0.88 17.12
CA GLY A 80 17.89 1.78 16.63
C GLY A 80 17.40 3.18 16.27
N PRO A 81 17.91 3.80 15.19
CA PRO A 81 17.65 5.23 14.91
C PRO A 81 16.20 5.60 14.68
N MET A 82 15.37 4.62 14.32
CA MET A 82 13.97 4.84 13.96
C MET A 82 12.97 4.50 15.05
N GLU A 83 13.40 3.84 16.14
CA GLU A 83 12.54 3.37 17.21
C GLU A 83 11.59 4.47 17.74
N THR A 84 12.13 5.66 17.99
CA THR A 84 11.33 6.78 18.48
C THR A 84 10.27 7.24 17.48
N ALA A 85 10.62 7.37 16.21
CA ALA A 85 9.69 7.80 15.16
C ALA A 85 8.61 6.72 14.90
N HIS A 86 9.01 5.45 14.89
CA HIS A 86 8.07 4.33 14.78
C HIS A 86 7.11 4.28 15.97
N ALA A 87 7.63 4.35 17.19
CA ALA A 87 6.82 4.32 18.41
C ALA A 87 5.83 5.50 18.49
N ALA A 88 6.22 6.68 17.99
CA ALA A 88 5.35 7.84 17.93
C ALA A 88 4.10 7.61 17.06
N VAL A 89 4.25 6.95 15.88
CA VAL A 89 3.11 6.61 15.03
C VAL A 89 2.33 5.42 15.59
N ALA A 90 3.04 4.36 15.99
CA ALA A 90 2.43 3.12 16.48
C ALA A 90 1.58 3.36 17.75
N GLY A 91 2.01 4.26 18.63
CA GLY A 91 1.26 4.64 19.83
C GLY A 91 -0.05 5.39 19.56
N LEU A 92 -0.22 5.92 18.36
CA LEU A 92 -1.45 6.62 17.94
C LEU A 92 -2.41 5.73 17.13
N MET A 93 -2.01 4.50 16.80
CA MET A 93 -2.72 3.60 15.90
C MET A 93 -3.69 2.69 16.66
N GLU A 94 -4.95 2.66 16.23
CA GLU A 94 -5.99 1.77 16.75
C GLU A 94 -5.96 0.40 16.08
N ILE A 95 -5.82 0.39 14.76
CA ILE A 95 -5.88 -0.83 13.93
C ILE A 95 -4.85 -0.77 12.82
N GLY A 96 -4.26 -1.90 12.53
CA GLY A 96 -3.35 -2.07 11.41
C GLY A 96 -3.48 -3.45 10.76
N ALA A 97 -3.29 -3.50 9.46
CA ALA A 97 -3.24 -4.73 8.67
C ALA A 97 -2.20 -4.58 7.56
N GLY A 98 -1.39 -5.60 7.34
CA GLY A 98 -0.35 -5.57 6.33
C GLY A 98 -0.50 -6.64 5.26
N GLY A 99 0.05 -6.38 4.08
CA GLY A 99 0.13 -7.34 2.99
C GLY A 99 1.39 -7.17 2.17
N LEU A 100 1.88 -8.27 1.61
CA LEU A 100 3.04 -8.27 0.73
C LEU A 100 2.59 -8.48 -0.72
N TYR A 101 3.03 -7.58 -1.60
CA TYR A 101 2.66 -7.57 -3.00
C TYR A 101 3.90 -7.54 -3.90
N THR A 102 3.82 -8.24 -5.03
CA THR A 102 4.85 -8.20 -6.07
C THR A 102 4.39 -7.32 -7.23
N LEU A 103 5.30 -6.52 -7.75
CA LEU A 103 5.06 -5.75 -8.97
C LEU A 103 4.91 -6.70 -10.15
N VAL A 104 3.84 -6.54 -10.92
CA VAL A 104 3.55 -7.33 -12.13
C VAL A 104 3.88 -6.53 -13.38
N TRP A 105 3.45 -5.26 -13.45
CA TRP A 105 3.82 -4.33 -14.51
C TRP A 105 3.65 -2.87 -14.07
N GLY A 106 4.23 -1.95 -14.83
CA GLY A 106 4.20 -0.51 -14.62
C GLY A 106 5.35 -0.02 -13.74
N GLU A 107 5.44 1.29 -13.61
CA GLU A 107 6.39 1.97 -12.73
C GLU A 107 5.65 2.59 -11.55
N PRO A 108 6.02 2.26 -10.29
CA PRO A 108 5.43 2.89 -9.12
C PRO A 108 5.72 4.40 -9.11
N THR A 109 4.67 5.18 -8.99
CA THR A 109 4.73 6.63 -8.85
C THR A 109 3.77 7.09 -7.77
N SER A 110 4.04 8.25 -7.18
CA SER A 110 3.25 8.80 -6.08
C SER A 110 2.71 10.20 -6.42
N PRO A 111 1.78 10.32 -7.39
CA PRO A 111 1.18 11.59 -7.72
C PRO A 111 0.35 12.12 -6.53
N PRO A 112 0.14 13.44 -6.41
CA PRO A 112 -0.60 14.05 -5.31
C PRO A 112 -2.00 13.47 -5.08
N ARG A 113 -2.64 13.03 -6.15
CA ARG A 113 -3.92 12.30 -6.13
C ARG A 113 -3.88 11.11 -7.07
N SER A 114 -4.38 9.99 -6.59
CA SER A 114 -4.49 8.75 -7.36
C SER A 114 -5.70 7.94 -6.91
N ALA A 115 -5.93 6.83 -7.57
CA ALA A 115 -6.86 5.81 -7.10
C ALA A 115 -6.19 4.45 -7.16
N ALA A 116 -6.59 3.55 -6.28
CA ALA A 116 -6.27 2.13 -6.34
C ALA A 116 -7.57 1.33 -6.49
N ALA A 117 -7.61 0.43 -7.44
CA ALA A 117 -8.67 -0.56 -7.55
C ALA A 117 -8.15 -1.90 -7.01
N TRP A 118 -8.71 -2.32 -5.91
CA TRP A 118 -8.41 -3.56 -5.23
C TRP A 118 -9.32 -4.66 -5.75
N LEU A 119 -8.73 -5.70 -6.33
CA LEU A 119 -9.46 -6.73 -7.07
C LEU A 119 -9.27 -8.11 -6.40
N THR A 120 -10.36 -8.88 -6.33
CA THR A 120 -10.34 -10.28 -5.93
C THR A 120 -10.96 -11.12 -7.03
N ARG A 121 -10.21 -12.07 -7.57
CA ARG A 121 -10.69 -12.98 -8.61
C ARG A 121 -11.65 -14.04 -8.06
N PRO A 122 -12.52 -14.59 -8.88
CA PRO A 122 -13.30 -15.78 -8.53
C PRO A 122 -12.38 -16.98 -8.20
N ARG A 123 -12.83 -17.86 -7.32
CA ARG A 123 -12.09 -19.09 -6.99
C ARG A 123 -11.92 -19.99 -8.22
N GLY A 124 -10.79 -20.67 -8.31
CA GLY A 124 -10.53 -21.67 -9.34
C GLY A 124 -9.93 -21.11 -10.65
N ILE A 125 -9.83 -19.79 -10.81
CA ILE A 125 -9.21 -19.19 -11.99
C ILE A 125 -7.69 -19.10 -11.80
N ARG A 126 -6.89 -19.47 -12.81
CA ARG A 126 -5.42 -19.37 -12.80
C ARG A 126 -4.96 -17.92 -13.00
N TYR A 127 -3.75 -17.60 -12.53
CA TYR A 127 -3.20 -16.24 -12.60
C TYR A 127 -2.84 -15.80 -14.02
N GLU A 128 -2.20 -16.67 -14.81
CA GLU A 128 -1.64 -16.29 -16.11
C GLU A 128 -2.67 -15.74 -17.09
N PRO A 129 -3.81 -16.40 -17.36
CA PRO A 129 -4.82 -15.86 -18.27
C PRO A 129 -5.46 -14.58 -17.72
N VAL A 130 -5.59 -14.50 -16.40
CA VAL A 130 -6.16 -13.33 -15.72
C VAL A 130 -5.30 -12.10 -15.88
N LEU A 131 -3.98 -12.22 -15.70
CA LEU A 131 -3.06 -11.08 -15.83
C LEU A 131 -3.03 -10.55 -17.25
N ALA A 132 -3.07 -11.45 -18.25
CA ALA A 132 -3.15 -11.06 -19.66
C ALA A 132 -4.46 -10.30 -19.95
N GLU A 133 -5.58 -10.84 -19.51
CA GLU A 133 -6.90 -10.21 -19.67
C GLU A 133 -7.00 -8.85 -18.96
N LEU A 134 -6.50 -8.72 -17.75
CA LEU A 134 -6.49 -7.44 -17.02
C LEU A 134 -5.65 -6.40 -17.77
N ARG A 135 -4.49 -6.80 -18.29
CA ARG A 135 -3.61 -5.89 -19.03
C ARG A 135 -4.24 -5.43 -20.34
N GLU A 136 -4.90 -6.33 -21.07
CA GLU A 136 -5.59 -6.03 -22.33
C GLU A 136 -6.80 -5.10 -22.11
N ARG A 137 -7.65 -5.41 -21.12
CA ARG A 137 -8.90 -4.66 -20.87
C ARG A 137 -8.67 -3.29 -20.28
N LEU A 138 -7.69 -3.16 -19.39
CA LEU A 138 -7.54 -1.94 -18.60
C LEU A 138 -6.61 -0.92 -19.24
N GLY A 139 -5.80 -1.30 -20.24
CA GLY A 139 -4.98 -0.40 -21.04
C GLY A 139 -4.37 0.81 -20.32
N GLY A 140 -3.34 1.42 -20.87
CA GLY A 140 -2.80 2.68 -20.34
C GLY A 140 -1.76 2.54 -19.21
N PRO A 141 -1.37 3.66 -18.60
CA PRO A 141 -0.23 3.74 -17.67
C PRO A 141 -0.61 3.32 -16.23
N LEU A 142 -1.12 2.08 -16.08
CA LEU A 142 -1.46 1.55 -14.77
C LEU A 142 -0.31 0.74 -14.19
N VAL A 143 -0.20 0.77 -12.88
CA VAL A 143 0.71 -0.09 -12.11
C VAL A 143 -0.09 -1.22 -11.50
N CYS A 144 0.32 -2.45 -11.76
CA CYS A 144 -0.34 -3.63 -11.22
C CYS A 144 0.54 -4.34 -10.20
N TRP A 145 -0.05 -4.59 -9.06
CA TRP A 145 0.54 -5.37 -7.98
C TRP A 145 -0.31 -6.61 -7.71
N ARG A 146 0.34 -7.72 -7.40
CA ARG A 146 -0.30 -8.97 -7.04
C ARG A 146 0.15 -9.39 -5.65
N ARG A 147 -0.81 -9.76 -4.79
CA ARG A 147 -0.50 -10.29 -3.46
C ARG A 147 0.45 -11.49 -3.57
N GLN A 148 1.52 -11.45 -2.80
CA GLN A 148 2.50 -12.53 -2.74
C GLN A 148 2.09 -13.53 -1.67
N MET A 149 1.91 -14.78 -2.07
CA MET A 149 1.42 -15.83 -1.18
C MET A 149 0.06 -15.45 -0.56
N VAL A 150 -0.22 -15.89 0.66
CA VAL A 150 -1.44 -15.54 1.42
C VAL A 150 -1.06 -14.59 2.56
N LEU A 151 -0.33 -13.52 2.23
CA LEU A 151 0.12 -12.53 3.19
C LEU A 151 -0.67 -11.25 3.03
N GLY A 152 -1.66 -11.07 3.88
CA GLY A 152 -2.47 -9.87 3.95
C GLY A 152 -3.97 -10.14 3.82
N PRO A 153 -4.80 -9.11 4.08
CA PRO A 153 -6.21 -9.17 3.79
C PRO A 153 -6.42 -9.40 2.29
N ALA A 154 -7.50 -10.04 1.93
CA ALA A 154 -7.93 -10.07 0.54
C ALA A 154 -8.10 -8.65 0.10
N PRO A 155 -7.79 -8.00 -0.88
CA PRO A 155 -7.78 -8.43 -2.27
C PRO A 155 -6.42 -8.94 -2.79
N GLU A 156 -6.48 -9.64 -3.93
CA GLU A 156 -5.29 -10.26 -4.53
C GLU A 156 -4.49 -9.31 -5.41
N PHE A 157 -5.13 -8.31 -6.02
CA PHE A 157 -4.50 -7.38 -6.94
C PHE A 157 -4.80 -5.93 -6.55
N ALA A 158 -3.83 -5.08 -6.74
CA ALA A 158 -3.99 -3.64 -6.75
C ALA A 158 -3.64 -3.09 -8.13
N LEU A 159 -4.57 -2.36 -8.73
CA LEU A 159 -4.32 -1.54 -9.90
C LEU A 159 -4.26 -0.10 -9.44
N VAL A 160 -3.14 0.53 -9.64
CA VAL A 160 -2.91 1.93 -9.24
C VAL A 160 -2.85 2.80 -10.49
N GLY A 161 -3.56 3.92 -10.46
CA GLY A 161 -3.65 4.83 -11.60
C GLY A 161 -4.19 6.20 -11.24
N PRO A 162 -4.61 6.98 -12.24
CA PRO A 162 -5.11 8.32 -12.03
C PRO A 162 -6.39 8.34 -11.16
N PRO A 163 -6.79 9.51 -10.62
CA PRO A 163 -8.03 9.63 -9.84
C PRO A 163 -9.30 9.19 -10.58
N SER A 164 -9.27 9.22 -11.91
CA SER A 164 -10.37 8.75 -12.78
C SER A 164 -10.39 7.23 -12.98
N LEU A 165 -9.47 6.49 -12.35
CA LEU A 165 -9.43 5.03 -12.45
C LEU A 165 -10.75 4.41 -12.01
N ASP A 166 -11.45 3.79 -12.96
CA ASP A 166 -12.69 3.04 -12.74
C ASP A 166 -12.65 1.78 -13.62
N PRO A 167 -11.88 0.76 -13.21
CA PRO A 167 -11.71 -0.45 -14.02
C PRO A 167 -13.00 -1.24 -14.02
N ILE A 168 -13.39 -1.73 -15.20
CA ILE A 168 -14.45 -2.70 -15.36
C ILE A 168 -13.81 -4.09 -15.32
N PRO A 169 -13.83 -4.78 -14.18
CA PRO A 169 -13.23 -6.09 -14.07
C PRO A 169 -14.03 -7.13 -14.86
N PRO A 170 -13.44 -8.29 -15.17
CA PRO A 170 -14.17 -9.41 -15.73
C PRO A 170 -15.35 -9.84 -14.83
N PRO A 171 -16.38 -10.51 -15.40
CA PRO A 171 -17.53 -10.97 -14.63
C PRO A 171 -17.14 -11.85 -13.42
N GLY A 172 -17.81 -11.65 -12.29
CA GLY A 172 -17.59 -12.42 -11.06
C GLY A 172 -16.43 -11.94 -10.18
N TRP A 173 -15.70 -10.92 -10.59
CA TRP A 173 -14.68 -10.30 -9.74
C TRP A 173 -15.30 -9.37 -8.72
N GLN A 174 -14.66 -9.31 -7.55
CA GLN A 174 -14.95 -8.27 -6.56
C GLN A 174 -13.97 -7.12 -6.73
N THR A 175 -14.48 -5.91 -6.72
CA THR A 175 -13.69 -4.69 -6.89
C THR A 175 -14.00 -3.70 -5.78
N ARG A 176 -12.96 -3.11 -5.23
CA ARG A 176 -13.07 -1.96 -4.33
C ARG A 176 -12.15 -0.84 -4.84
N ARG A 177 -12.75 0.26 -5.26
CA ARG A 177 -12.02 1.48 -5.59
C ARG A 177 -11.73 2.28 -4.32
N VAL A 178 -10.49 2.74 -4.19
CA VAL A 178 -9.98 3.53 -3.07
C VAL A 178 -9.37 4.81 -3.62
N GLU A 179 -9.84 5.95 -3.17
CA GLU A 179 -9.22 7.25 -3.46
C GLU A 179 -8.03 7.47 -2.56
N ARG A 180 -6.97 8.08 -3.09
CA ARG A 180 -5.69 8.25 -2.43
C ARG A 180 -5.22 9.69 -2.54
N ILE A 181 -4.88 10.30 -1.41
CA ILE A 181 -4.21 11.60 -1.33
C ILE A 181 -2.80 11.34 -0.80
N CYS A 182 -1.79 11.68 -1.59
CA CYS A 182 -0.40 11.47 -1.22
C CYS A 182 0.00 12.45 -0.11
N LEU A 183 0.50 11.91 0.98
CA LEU A 183 1.07 12.66 2.12
C LEU A 183 2.60 12.65 2.06
N TRP A 184 3.18 11.55 1.61
CA TRP A 184 4.61 11.34 1.42
C TRP A 184 4.84 10.58 0.11
N PRO A 185 5.54 11.17 -0.89
CA PRO A 185 5.80 10.51 -2.17
C PRO A 185 6.99 9.54 -2.06
N THR A 186 6.99 8.49 -2.88
CA THR A 186 8.23 7.73 -3.15
C THR A 186 9.28 8.66 -3.75
N ALA A 187 10.46 8.58 -3.20
CA ALA A 187 11.62 9.31 -3.71
C ALA A 187 12.09 8.76 -5.06
#